data_9c8a89ba2c6dd9c204fbab7c4923a231
#
_entry.id   9c8a89ba2c6dd9c204fbab7c4923a231
#
_cell.length_a   1.000
_cell.length_b   1.000
_cell.length_c   1.000
_cell.angle_alpha   90.00
_cell.angle_beta   90.00
_cell.angle_gamma   90.00
#
_symmetry.space_group_name_H-M   'P 1'
#
loop_
_entity.id
_entity.type
_entity.pdbx_description
1 polymer ?
#
loop_
_entity_poly.entity_id
_entity_poly.type
_entity_poly.pdbx_seq_one_letter_code
_entity_poly.pdbx_strand_id
1 'polypeptide(L)'
;GSWVDMSAQEPMAPGSSQTKNKATTGTTGNYSKVPEYEVNLQVSLILEKELTSRGYKVVMTREDNDKAISNKERAEFATSEGADITVRIHANSDNSASAAGALTMAPTSANQYLDTDLIEKSNTLAECVINSYCSATGLANKGVISADNMTGTNWSTVPVAILEMGFMSNESDDMYITDTSHHETMAKGIADGIDEYFNIVASDLTGSGKHLSDLTDTLEKTYVDPLEAANETWAIAAMDLSDHAYSTVNAEVSMQSASVIKAFIMAAVFDKLVYADGATEPSSDYENSLKSLLTQMITVSDNDAANELARRLGGGDFQKGASVLNEFCQEHGYASTHLGREFLASNPTDDNYTSASDCCRLLSDIYSGTMVNTNASADMLTLLKAQTRTGKIPSGIPSGVETANKTGELSAGDGLGVVENDIAIVFDKEHPYVLCVLSNNIRNNSSAQETIQKISADVYQYMTSRK
;
A
#
# COMPACT_ATOMS: atom_id res chain seq x y z
N GLY A 1 -22.88 13.46 28.90
CA GLY A 1 -22.25 13.35 27.59
C GLY A 1 -23.26 13.56 26.48
N SER A 2 -22.88 14.22 25.38
CA SER A 2 -23.75 14.39 24.21
C SER A 2 -23.66 13.16 23.33
N TRP A 3 -24.66 12.30 23.40
CA TRP A 3 -24.83 11.19 22.45
C TRP A 3 -25.36 11.70 21.11
N VAL A 4 -25.05 11.01 20.01
CA VAL A 4 -25.71 11.26 18.72
C VAL A 4 -27.22 11.08 18.91
N ASP A 5 -28.03 11.97 18.35
CA ASP A 5 -29.46 11.76 18.27
C ASP A 5 -29.75 10.51 17.42
N MET A 6 -30.12 9.42 18.11
CA MET A 6 -30.35 8.11 17.49
C MET A 6 -31.62 8.06 16.65
N SER A 7 -32.50 9.07 16.76
CA SER A 7 -33.65 9.23 15.87
C SER A 7 -33.29 9.96 14.58
N ALA A 8 -32.17 10.68 14.56
CA ALA A 8 -31.71 11.40 13.39
C ALA A 8 -31.23 10.44 12.29
N GLN A 9 -31.54 10.81 11.07
CA GLN A 9 -31.24 10.00 9.88
C GLN A 9 -30.04 10.58 9.12
N GLU A 10 -29.32 9.69 8.46
CA GLU A 10 -28.26 10.04 7.50
C GLU A 10 -28.39 9.19 6.22
N PRO A 11 -27.92 9.66 5.05
CA PRO A 11 -27.93 8.85 3.83
C PRO A 11 -27.12 7.56 4.02
N MET A 12 -27.70 6.43 3.57
CA MET A 12 -27.07 5.11 3.67
C MET A 12 -25.75 5.03 2.86
N ALA A 13 -25.65 5.82 1.78
CA ALA A 13 -24.49 5.87 0.89
C ALA A 13 -24.43 7.23 0.16
N PRO A 14 -23.30 7.60 -0.46
CA PRO A 14 -23.21 8.75 -1.34
C PRO A 14 -24.28 8.72 -2.43
N GLY A 15 -25.07 9.79 -2.57
CA GLY A 15 -26.14 9.91 -3.56
C GLY A 15 -27.39 9.04 -3.29
N SER A 16 -27.44 8.27 -2.21
CA SER A 16 -28.59 7.44 -1.86
C SER A 16 -29.75 8.29 -1.30
N SER A 17 -30.97 7.99 -1.76
CA SER A 17 -32.21 8.51 -1.15
C SER A 17 -32.66 7.69 0.07
N GLN A 18 -32.10 6.51 0.27
CA GLN A 18 -32.34 5.71 1.46
C GLN A 18 -31.54 6.26 2.64
N THR A 19 -32.18 6.30 3.80
CA THR A 19 -31.55 6.78 5.03
C THR A 19 -31.56 5.71 6.11
N LYS A 20 -30.62 5.82 7.04
CA LYS A 20 -30.51 5.01 8.25
C LYS A 20 -30.27 5.89 9.47
N ASN A 21 -30.50 5.34 10.64
CA ASN A 21 -30.17 6.01 11.89
C ASN A 21 -28.67 6.34 11.94
N LYS A 22 -28.33 7.55 12.37
CA LYS A 22 -26.92 7.99 12.52
C LYS A 22 -26.12 7.10 13.44
N ALA A 23 -26.73 6.55 14.46
CA ALA A 23 -26.13 5.60 15.39
C ALA A 23 -27.21 4.74 16.05
N THR A 24 -26.79 3.68 16.73
CA THR A 24 -27.63 2.82 17.56
C THR A 24 -26.99 2.68 18.95
N THR A 25 -27.77 2.27 19.94
CA THR A 25 -27.25 1.96 21.29
C THR A 25 -26.37 0.73 21.32
N GLY A 26 -26.43 -0.09 20.27
CA GLY A 26 -25.85 -1.43 20.31
C GLY A 26 -26.69 -2.39 21.16
N THR A 27 -26.12 -3.56 21.44
CA THR A 27 -26.72 -4.59 22.30
C THR A 27 -26.19 -4.51 23.74
N THR A 28 -26.69 -5.36 24.59
CA THR A 28 -26.22 -5.56 25.99
C THR A 28 -26.17 -7.04 26.27
N GLY A 29 -25.11 -7.51 26.89
CA GLY A 29 -24.94 -8.91 27.24
C GLY A 29 -26.12 -9.47 28.05
N ASN A 30 -26.68 -10.57 27.57
CA ASN A 30 -27.80 -11.20 28.24
C ASN A 30 -27.43 -11.78 29.62
N TYR A 31 -26.19 -12.15 29.81
CA TYR A 31 -25.67 -12.77 31.03
C TYR A 31 -24.77 -11.83 31.80
N SER A 32 -23.78 -11.22 31.15
CA SER A 32 -22.84 -10.28 31.73
C SER A 32 -23.47 -8.96 32.17
N LYS A 33 -24.56 -8.53 31.49
CA LYS A 33 -25.19 -7.21 31.62
C LYS A 33 -24.29 -6.04 31.20
N VAL A 34 -23.18 -6.30 30.53
CA VAL A 34 -22.25 -5.30 30.01
C VAL A 34 -22.77 -4.76 28.68
N PRO A 35 -22.82 -3.44 28.45
CA PRO A 35 -23.19 -2.86 27.16
C PRO A 35 -22.11 -3.10 26.11
N GLU A 36 -22.51 -3.38 24.87
CA GLU A 36 -21.61 -3.57 23.73
C GLU A 36 -20.60 -2.43 23.56
N TYR A 37 -21.02 -1.18 23.66
CA TYR A 37 -20.15 -0.04 23.45
C TYR A 37 -19.00 0.06 24.46
N GLU A 38 -19.15 -0.53 25.65
CA GLU A 38 -18.07 -0.59 26.67
C GLU A 38 -17.04 -1.65 26.27
N VAL A 39 -17.46 -2.84 25.87
CA VAL A 39 -16.58 -3.91 25.42
C VAL A 39 -15.79 -3.47 24.17
N ASN A 40 -16.51 -2.92 23.18
CA ASN A 40 -15.91 -2.42 21.94
C ASN A 40 -14.79 -1.40 22.20
N LEU A 41 -15.01 -0.46 23.14
CA LEU A 41 -14.01 0.54 23.49
C LEU A 41 -12.82 -0.08 24.21
N GLN A 42 -13.04 -0.95 25.18
CA GLN A 42 -11.98 -1.61 25.95
C GLN A 42 -11.05 -2.41 25.04
N VAL A 43 -11.60 -3.23 24.14
CA VAL A 43 -10.80 -4.01 23.18
C VAL A 43 -10.08 -3.08 22.20
N SER A 44 -10.75 -2.04 21.70
CA SER A 44 -10.14 -1.09 20.76
C SER A 44 -8.97 -0.31 21.35
N LEU A 45 -9.02 0.09 22.63
CA LEU A 45 -7.90 0.78 23.31
C LEU A 45 -6.69 -0.14 23.54
N ILE A 46 -6.92 -1.44 23.71
CA ILE A 46 -5.83 -2.42 23.79
C ILE A 46 -5.25 -2.67 22.39
N LEU A 47 -6.11 -2.80 21.39
CA LEU A 47 -5.71 -2.96 19.99
C LEU A 47 -4.89 -1.77 19.49
N GLU A 48 -5.26 -0.54 19.83
CA GLU A 48 -4.47 0.66 19.52
C GLU A 48 -3.02 0.53 20.02
N LYS A 49 -2.85 0.12 21.28
CA LYS A 49 -1.51 -0.06 21.86
C LYS A 49 -0.74 -1.19 21.19
N GLU A 50 -1.41 -2.30 20.91
CA GLU A 50 -0.80 -3.45 20.22
C GLU A 50 -0.33 -3.07 18.82
N LEU A 51 -1.18 -2.43 18.03
CA LEU A 51 -0.82 -1.98 16.67
C LEU A 51 0.28 -0.91 16.69
N THR A 52 0.22 0.03 17.62
CA THR A 52 1.28 1.05 17.79
C THR A 52 2.62 0.40 18.14
N SER A 53 2.62 -0.64 18.98
CA SER A 53 3.85 -1.38 19.30
C SER A 53 4.43 -2.15 18.12
N ARG A 54 3.60 -2.48 17.11
CA ARG A 54 3.99 -3.09 15.81
C ARG A 54 4.40 -2.08 14.75
N GLY A 55 4.41 -0.77 15.07
CA GLY A 55 4.83 0.29 14.15
C GLY A 55 3.72 0.94 13.34
N TYR A 56 2.45 0.57 13.54
CA TYR A 56 1.33 1.22 12.88
C TYR A 56 1.03 2.60 13.45
N LYS A 57 0.67 3.54 12.59
CA LYS A 57 0.01 4.79 12.99
C LYS A 57 -1.48 4.50 13.18
N VAL A 58 -1.97 4.58 14.40
CA VAL A 58 -3.37 4.31 14.72
C VAL A 58 -4.13 5.60 14.98
N VAL A 59 -5.31 5.73 14.41
CA VAL A 59 -6.27 6.81 14.70
C VAL A 59 -7.58 6.21 15.19
N MET A 60 -8.12 6.76 16.26
CA MET A 60 -9.32 6.26 16.93
C MET A 60 -10.51 7.18 16.65
N THR A 61 -11.65 6.63 16.21
CA THR A 61 -12.89 7.42 16.05
C THR A 61 -13.44 7.90 17.39
N ARG A 62 -13.10 7.24 18.49
CA ARG A 62 -13.38 7.65 19.86
C ARG A 62 -12.41 6.98 20.84
N GLU A 63 -12.09 7.65 21.92
CA GLU A 63 -11.24 7.17 23.02
C GLU A 63 -12.03 7.10 24.35
N ASP A 64 -13.28 7.56 24.34
CA ASP A 64 -14.21 7.54 25.47
C ASP A 64 -15.65 7.26 25.00
N ASN A 65 -16.57 7.23 25.94
CA ASN A 65 -18.01 7.02 25.68
C ASN A 65 -18.80 8.32 25.52
N ASP A 66 -18.17 9.48 25.53
CA ASP A 66 -18.82 10.80 25.46
C ASP A 66 -18.81 11.41 24.06
N LYS A 67 -18.09 10.82 23.10
CA LYS A 67 -17.99 11.34 21.74
C LYS A 67 -19.22 11.00 20.89
N ALA A 68 -19.92 12.03 20.44
CA ALA A 68 -21.04 11.90 19.51
C ALA A 68 -20.52 11.88 18.06
N ILE A 69 -20.55 10.72 17.41
CA ILE A 69 -20.09 10.52 16.03
C ILE A 69 -20.97 9.52 15.31
N SER A 70 -21.50 9.86 14.13
CA SER A 70 -22.39 9.01 13.33
C SER A 70 -21.61 7.95 12.55
N ASN A 71 -22.35 6.98 11.94
CA ASN A 71 -21.73 5.95 11.12
C ASN A 71 -21.05 6.52 9.86
N LYS A 72 -21.68 7.53 9.24
CA LYS A 72 -21.09 8.27 8.12
C LYS A 72 -19.83 9.02 8.55
N GLU A 73 -19.91 9.80 9.64
CA GLU A 73 -18.78 10.59 10.14
C GLU A 73 -17.58 9.70 10.51
N ARG A 74 -17.78 8.46 10.94
CA ARG A 74 -16.68 7.50 11.19
C ARG A 74 -15.95 7.11 9.90
N ALA A 75 -16.69 6.90 8.81
CA ALA A 75 -16.08 6.58 7.52
C ALA A 75 -15.33 7.80 6.94
N GLU A 76 -15.96 8.99 7.01
CA GLU A 76 -15.33 10.25 6.57
C GLU A 76 -14.10 10.61 7.41
N PHE A 77 -14.08 10.28 8.70
CA PHE A 77 -12.91 10.46 9.58
C PHE A 77 -11.71 9.62 9.11
N ALA A 78 -11.90 8.34 8.79
CA ALA A 78 -10.83 7.50 8.28
C ALA A 78 -10.22 8.08 6.99
N THR A 79 -11.06 8.55 6.07
CA THR A 79 -10.61 9.23 4.84
C THR A 79 -9.81 10.50 5.14
N SER A 80 -10.30 11.33 6.07
CA SER A 80 -9.64 12.61 6.42
C SER A 80 -8.29 12.45 7.12
N GLU A 81 -8.09 11.33 7.82
CA GLU A 81 -6.82 11.00 8.49
C GLU A 81 -5.85 10.25 7.57
N GLY A 82 -6.25 9.95 6.32
CA GLY A 82 -5.44 9.21 5.36
C GLY A 82 -5.16 7.78 5.82
N ALA A 83 -6.18 7.12 6.41
CA ALA A 83 -6.03 5.74 6.86
C ALA A 83 -5.96 4.77 5.66
N ASP A 84 -5.10 3.74 5.76
CA ASP A 84 -4.98 2.69 4.74
C ASP A 84 -6.10 1.64 4.86
N ILE A 85 -6.62 1.43 6.07
CA ILE A 85 -7.73 0.51 6.36
C ILE A 85 -8.61 1.05 7.48
N THR A 86 -9.81 0.49 7.60
CA THR A 86 -10.70 0.68 8.75
C THR A 86 -11.18 -0.65 9.30
N VAL A 87 -10.91 -0.93 10.58
CA VAL A 87 -11.50 -2.06 11.30
C VAL A 87 -12.49 -1.54 12.34
N ARG A 88 -13.74 -1.99 12.24
CA ARG A 88 -14.82 -1.60 13.15
C ARG A 88 -15.10 -2.74 14.11
N ILE A 89 -14.97 -2.47 15.39
CA ILE A 89 -15.11 -3.45 16.48
C ILE A 89 -16.52 -3.39 17.04
N HIS A 90 -17.23 -4.52 16.96
CA HIS A 90 -18.62 -4.71 17.40
C HIS A 90 -18.81 -6.05 18.12
N ALA A 91 -19.96 -6.23 18.75
CA ALA A 91 -20.42 -7.50 19.26
C ALA A 91 -21.88 -7.73 18.84
N ASN A 92 -22.17 -8.94 18.37
CA ASN A 92 -23.44 -9.32 17.79
C ASN A 92 -24.49 -9.69 18.82
N SER A 93 -25.73 -9.78 18.38
CA SER A 93 -26.85 -10.36 19.16
C SER A 93 -27.86 -11.00 18.22
N ASP A 94 -28.43 -12.10 18.63
CA ASP A 94 -29.47 -12.82 17.91
C ASP A 94 -30.65 -13.14 18.84
N ASN A 95 -31.86 -13.37 18.28
CA ASN A 95 -33.00 -13.81 19.03
C ASN A 95 -32.84 -15.24 19.58
N SER A 96 -31.95 -16.03 18.98
CA SER A 96 -31.60 -17.37 19.45
C SER A 96 -30.36 -17.31 20.33
N ALA A 97 -30.46 -17.75 21.58
CA ALA A 97 -29.34 -17.92 22.46
C ALA A 97 -28.32 -18.99 22.00
N SER A 98 -28.65 -19.79 20.98
CA SER A 98 -27.76 -20.78 20.38
C SER A 98 -26.88 -20.22 19.26
N ALA A 99 -27.11 -19.00 18.80
CA ALA A 99 -26.21 -18.31 17.87
C ALA A 99 -24.92 -17.97 18.61
N ALA A 100 -23.77 -18.46 18.14
CA ALA A 100 -22.47 -18.32 18.79
C ALA A 100 -21.34 -18.25 17.78
N GLY A 101 -20.21 -17.70 18.18
CA GLY A 101 -18.98 -17.53 17.41
C GLY A 101 -18.81 -16.11 16.91
N ALA A 102 -17.69 -15.85 16.27
CA ALA A 102 -17.37 -14.55 15.70
C ALA A 102 -17.53 -14.54 14.18
N LEU A 103 -17.76 -13.37 13.61
CA LEU A 103 -17.86 -13.16 12.16
C LEU A 103 -17.32 -11.78 11.77
N THR A 104 -17.02 -11.61 10.50
CA THR A 104 -16.81 -10.28 9.93
C THR A 104 -17.87 -9.95 8.90
N MET A 105 -18.04 -8.66 8.64
CA MET A 105 -18.92 -8.15 7.60
C MET A 105 -18.11 -7.29 6.62
N ALA A 106 -18.31 -7.53 5.32
CA ALA A 106 -17.66 -6.80 4.24
C ALA A 106 -18.63 -6.56 3.07
N PRO A 107 -18.37 -5.61 2.15
CA PRO A 107 -19.21 -5.39 0.98
C PRO A 107 -19.16 -6.60 0.03
N THR A 108 -20.25 -6.86 -0.68
CA THR A 108 -20.27 -7.89 -1.73
C THR A 108 -20.12 -7.28 -3.12
N SER A 109 -19.90 -8.12 -4.14
CA SER A 109 -19.89 -7.68 -5.55
C SER A 109 -21.20 -7.07 -6.03
N ALA A 110 -22.30 -7.19 -5.26
CA ALA A 110 -23.59 -6.54 -5.54
C ALA A 110 -23.66 -5.11 -4.99
N ASN A 111 -22.67 -4.64 -4.24
CA ASN A 111 -22.62 -3.28 -3.72
C ASN A 111 -22.50 -2.29 -4.87
N GLN A 112 -23.42 -1.31 -4.93
CA GLN A 112 -23.49 -0.33 -6.04
C GLN A 112 -22.74 0.97 -5.73
N TYR A 113 -22.19 1.11 -4.52
CA TYR A 113 -21.64 2.36 -3.99
C TYR A 113 -20.12 2.35 -3.92
N LEU A 114 -19.51 1.17 -4.03
CA LEU A 114 -18.07 0.96 -3.92
C LEU A 114 -17.55 0.35 -5.23
N ASP A 115 -16.31 0.67 -5.58
CA ASP A 115 -15.64 0.04 -6.71
C ASP A 115 -15.18 -1.40 -6.39
N THR A 116 -14.82 -2.14 -7.43
CA THR A 116 -14.46 -3.56 -7.32
C THR A 116 -13.20 -3.76 -6.48
N ASP A 117 -12.18 -2.93 -6.65
CA ASP A 117 -10.92 -3.03 -5.91
C ASP A 117 -11.13 -2.82 -4.41
N LEU A 118 -11.92 -1.81 -4.04
CA LEU A 118 -12.25 -1.54 -2.64
C LEU A 118 -13.07 -2.69 -2.02
N ILE A 119 -13.98 -3.30 -2.80
CA ILE A 119 -14.75 -4.48 -2.37
C ILE A 119 -13.81 -5.68 -2.13
N GLU A 120 -12.91 -5.99 -3.05
CA GLU A 120 -11.96 -7.10 -2.95
C GLU A 120 -11.03 -6.92 -1.75
N LYS A 121 -10.41 -5.75 -1.61
CA LYS A 121 -9.55 -5.43 -0.46
C LYS A 121 -10.28 -5.48 0.88
N SER A 122 -11.53 -5.04 0.93
CA SER A 122 -12.36 -5.13 2.14
C SER A 122 -12.67 -6.58 2.53
N ASN A 123 -12.91 -7.44 1.55
CA ASN A 123 -13.14 -8.87 1.80
C ASN A 123 -11.85 -9.55 2.29
N THR A 124 -10.71 -9.29 1.66
CA THR A 124 -9.40 -9.79 2.11
C THR A 124 -9.11 -9.38 3.55
N LEU A 125 -9.31 -8.10 3.89
CA LEU A 125 -9.17 -7.61 5.27
C LEU A 125 -10.09 -8.36 6.24
N ALA A 126 -11.36 -8.54 5.87
CA ALA A 126 -12.35 -9.22 6.69
C ALA A 126 -11.99 -10.69 6.93
N GLU A 127 -11.50 -11.41 5.90
CA GLU A 127 -11.05 -12.80 6.01
C GLU A 127 -9.83 -12.94 6.91
N CYS A 128 -8.79 -12.11 6.72
CA CYS A 128 -7.60 -12.12 7.57
C CYS A 128 -7.95 -11.86 9.04
N VAL A 129 -8.76 -10.83 9.29
CA VAL A 129 -9.14 -10.47 10.67
C VAL A 129 -9.94 -11.59 11.34
N ILE A 130 -10.94 -12.17 10.67
CA ILE A 130 -11.77 -13.21 11.32
C ILE A 130 -10.98 -14.51 11.54
N ASN A 131 -10.13 -14.91 10.61
CA ASN A 131 -9.34 -16.12 10.73
C ASN A 131 -8.35 -16.03 11.89
N SER A 132 -7.59 -14.94 11.97
CA SER A 132 -6.60 -14.72 13.03
C SER A 132 -7.27 -14.51 14.39
N TYR A 133 -8.38 -13.75 14.44
CA TYR A 133 -9.16 -13.55 15.65
C TYR A 133 -9.69 -14.86 16.24
N CYS A 134 -10.31 -15.70 15.41
CA CYS A 134 -10.85 -16.99 15.87
C CYS A 134 -9.71 -17.98 16.22
N SER A 135 -8.58 -17.94 15.53
CA SER A 135 -7.39 -18.73 15.88
C SER A 135 -6.85 -18.38 17.27
N ALA A 136 -6.80 -17.09 17.60
CA ALA A 136 -6.32 -16.61 18.88
C ALA A 136 -7.30 -16.88 20.03
N THR A 137 -8.59 -16.66 19.79
CA THR A 137 -9.63 -16.71 20.85
C THR A 137 -10.24 -18.10 21.07
N GLY A 138 -10.15 -18.99 20.06
CA GLY A 138 -10.85 -20.28 20.05
C GLY A 138 -12.35 -20.18 19.79
N LEU A 139 -12.90 -19.00 19.53
CA LEU A 139 -14.30 -18.83 19.14
C LEU A 139 -14.56 -19.43 17.75
N ALA A 140 -15.78 -19.91 17.52
CA ALA A 140 -16.17 -20.50 16.25
C ALA A 140 -16.17 -19.42 15.14
N ASN A 141 -15.42 -19.67 14.06
CA ASN A 141 -15.39 -18.79 12.89
C ASN A 141 -16.66 -18.97 12.04
N LYS A 142 -17.42 -17.90 11.89
CA LYS A 142 -18.66 -17.86 11.07
C LYS A 142 -18.41 -17.25 9.67
N GLY A 143 -17.16 -16.89 9.36
CA GLY A 143 -16.77 -16.32 8.07
C GLY A 143 -17.18 -14.87 7.89
N VAL A 144 -17.20 -14.48 6.62
CA VAL A 144 -17.54 -13.11 6.17
C VAL A 144 -18.98 -13.08 5.68
N ILE A 145 -19.77 -12.10 6.12
CA ILE A 145 -21.14 -11.88 5.65
C ILE A 145 -21.32 -10.49 5.04
N SER A 146 -22.42 -10.27 4.31
CA SER A 146 -22.67 -9.02 3.58
C SER A 146 -22.87 -7.81 4.49
N ALA A 147 -22.17 -6.70 4.15
CA ALA A 147 -22.33 -5.36 4.73
C ALA A 147 -22.94 -4.33 3.76
N ASP A 148 -23.53 -4.73 2.66
CA ASP A 148 -24.02 -3.83 1.58
C ASP A 148 -25.05 -2.81 2.04
N ASN A 149 -25.72 -3.06 3.13
CA ASN A 149 -26.70 -2.16 3.72
C ASN A 149 -26.16 -1.34 4.92
N MET A 150 -24.84 -1.32 5.13
CA MET A 150 -24.22 -0.61 6.26
C MET A 150 -23.68 0.75 5.83
N THR A 151 -24.16 1.83 6.51
CA THR A 151 -23.73 3.20 6.22
C THR A 151 -22.22 3.36 6.31
N GLY A 152 -21.59 2.84 7.36
CA GLY A 152 -20.14 2.96 7.55
C GLY A 152 -19.31 2.21 6.50
N THR A 153 -19.85 1.18 5.86
CA THR A 153 -19.23 0.50 4.71
C THR A 153 -19.41 1.31 3.45
N ASN A 154 -20.63 1.75 3.14
CA ASN A 154 -20.98 2.44 1.89
C ASN A 154 -20.38 3.86 1.77
N TRP A 155 -19.96 4.47 2.86
CA TRP A 155 -19.26 5.75 2.88
C TRP A 155 -17.74 5.61 3.00
N SER A 156 -17.23 4.38 3.11
CA SER A 156 -15.78 4.17 3.18
C SER A 156 -15.12 4.39 1.82
N THR A 157 -13.97 5.04 1.83
CA THR A 157 -13.08 5.20 0.68
C THR A 157 -11.80 4.39 0.85
N VAL A 158 -11.70 3.64 1.95
CA VAL A 158 -10.59 2.73 2.26
C VAL A 158 -11.15 1.34 2.59
N PRO A 159 -10.36 0.27 2.44
CA PRO A 159 -10.78 -1.08 2.81
C PRO A 159 -11.37 -1.13 4.22
N VAL A 160 -12.52 -1.74 4.39
CA VAL A 160 -13.28 -1.72 5.65
C VAL A 160 -13.80 -3.10 6.02
N ALA A 161 -13.51 -3.53 7.25
CA ALA A 161 -14.10 -4.72 7.85
C ALA A 161 -14.82 -4.38 9.16
N ILE A 162 -15.99 -4.99 9.38
CA ILE A 162 -16.69 -4.92 10.66
C ILE A 162 -16.49 -6.28 11.34
N LEU A 163 -15.86 -6.31 12.50
CA LEU A 163 -15.70 -7.50 13.31
C LEU A 163 -16.80 -7.55 14.36
N GLU A 164 -17.58 -8.62 14.35
CA GLU A 164 -18.52 -9.03 15.39
C GLU A 164 -17.81 -10.08 16.27
N MET A 165 -17.31 -9.64 17.42
CA MET A 165 -16.39 -10.41 18.27
C MET A 165 -17.01 -11.67 18.89
N GLY A 166 -18.33 -11.75 18.96
CA GLY A 166 -19.12 -12.85 19.51
C GLY A 166 -20.56 -12.42 19.73
N PHE A 167 -21.44 -13.36 20.09
CA PHE A 167 -22.86 -13.07 20.32
C PHE A 167 -23.14 -12.80 21.81
N MET A 168 -23.46 -11.57 22.14
CA MET A 168 -23.86 -11.17 23.52
C MET A 168 -25.21 -11.78 23.96
N SER A 169 -25.93 -12.43 23.05
CA SER A 169 -27.11 -13.26 23.35
C SER A 169 -26.77 -14.69 23.75
N ASN A 170 -25.53 -15.15 23.50
CA ASN A 170 -25.04 -16.49 23.87
C ASN A 170 -24.24 -16.43 25.16
N GLU A 171 -24.48 -17.36 26.10
CA GLU A 171 -23.83 -17.32 27.41
C GLU A 171 -22.29 -17.44 27.34
N SER A 172 -21.80 -18.37 26.53
CA SER A 172 -20.36 -18.60 26.39
C SER A 172 -19.65 -17.40 25.77
N ASP A 173 -20.21 -16.89 24.67
CA ASP A 173 -19.60 -15.75 23.97
C ASP A 173 -19.68 -14.48 24.82
N ASP A 174 -20.85 -14.16 25.41
CA ASP A 174 -21.06 -13.00 26.25
C ASP A 174 -20.07 -12.96 27.43
N MET A 175 -19.93 -14.08 28.13
CA MET A 175 -18.99 -14.18 29.24
C MET A 175 -17.53 -14.12 28.79
N TYR A 176 -17.20 -14.64 27.61
CA TYR A 176 -15.84 -14.60 27.08
C TYR A 176 -15.43 -13.19 26.67
N ILE A 177 -16.24 -12.51 25.81
CA ILE A 177 -15.86 -11.21 25.27
C ILE A 177 -15.94 -10.07 26.30
N THR A 178 -16.69 -10.26 27.40
CA THR A 178 -16.81 -9.27 28.48
C THR A 178 -15.81 -9.48 29.60
N ASP A 179 -15.13 -10.61 29.66
CA ASP A 179 -14.02 -10.84 30.62
C ASP A 179 -12.75 -10.13 30.15
N THR A 180 -12.33 -9.12 30.91
CA THR A 180 -11.17 -8.30 30.59
C THR A 180 -9.87 -9.09 30.49
N SER A 181 -9.79 -10.29 31.09
CA SER A 181 -8.61 -11.16 31.00
C SER A 181 -8.39 -11.72 29.56
N HIS A 182 -9.42 -11.70 28.70
CA HIS A 182 -9.34 -12.14 27.32
C HIS A 182 -9.02 -10.99 26.34
N HIS A 183 -9.17 -9.73 26.75
CA HIS A 183 -9.11 -8.59 25.82
C HIS A 183 -7.74 -8.44 25.14
N GLU A 184 -6.63 -8.78 25.82
CA GLU A 184 -5.29 -8.80 25.19
C GLU A 184 -5.21 -9.86 24.09
N THR A 185 -5.74 -11.07 24.33
CA THR A 185 -5.80 -12.14 23.33
C THR A 185 -6.68 -11.76 22.14
N MET A 186 -7.83 -11.12 22.39
CA MET A 186 -8.72 -10.62 21.37
C MET A 186 -8.04 -9.55 20.50
N ALA A 187 -7.43 -8.55 21.13
CA ALA A 187 -6.72 -7.48 20.44
C ALA A 187 -5.54 -8.01 19.63
N LYS A 188 -4.76 -8.94 20.19
CA LYS A 188 -3.66 -9.60 19.47
C LYS A 188 -4.16 -10.35 18.24
N GLY A 189 -5.24 -11.13 18.36
CA GLY A 189 -5.81 -11.86 17.23
C GLY A 189 -6.28 -10.91 16.09
N ILE A 190 -6.84 -9.74 16.44
CA ILE A 190 -7.20 -8.71 15.44
C ILE A 190 -5.94 -8.14 14.77
N ALA A 191 -4.91 -7.81 15.57
CA ALA A 191 -3.66 -7.26 15.07
C ALA A 191 -2.89 -8.25 14.18
N ASP A 192 -2.90 -9.55 14.53
CA ASP A 192 -2.31 -10.61 13.70
C ASP A 192 -3.03 -10.69 12.33
N GLY A 193 -4.36 -10.51 12.29
CA GLY A 193 -5.12 -10.46 11.03
C GLY A 193 -4.83 -9.20 10.20
N ILE A 194 -4.57 -8.08 10.84
CA ILE A 194 -4.15 -6.85 10.16
C ILE A 194 -2.75 -7.03 9.56
N ASP A 195 -1.81 -7.62 10.29
CA ASP A 195 -0.48 -7.97 9.77
C ASP A 195 -0.59 -8.92 8.57
N GLU A 196 -1.44 -9.95 8.66
CA GLU A 196 -1.68 -10.88 7.55
C GLU A 196 -2.26 -10.17 6.32
N TYR A 197 -3.23 -9.26 6.52
CA TYR A 197 -3.78 -8.45 5.42
C TYR A 197 -2.70 -7.63 4.73
N PHE A 198 -1.89 -6.89 5.46
CA PHE A 198 -0.81 -6.10 4.86
C PHE A 198 0.27 -6.97 4.23
N ASN A 199 0.54 -8.16 4.76
CA ASN A 199 1.41 -9.14 4.12
C ASN A 199 0.81 -9.66 2.80
N ILE A 200 -0.50 -9.90 2.72
CA ILE A 200 -1.18 -10.30 1.49
C ILE A 200 -1.18 -9.15 0.49
N VAL A 201 -1.53 -7.93 0.91
CA VAL A 201 -1.50 -6.74 0.05
C VAL A 201 -0.07 -6.44 -0.41
N ALA A 202 0.93 -6.61 0.46
CA ALA A 202 2.33 -6.56 0.06
C ALA A 202 2.70 -7.73 -0.87
N SER A 203 2.08 -8.91 -0.74
CA SER A 203 2.28 -10.06 -1.62
C SER A 203 1.49 -9.97 -2.94
N ASP A 204 0.39 -9.23 -2.99
CA ASP A 204 -0.27 -8.84 -4.25
C ASP A 204 0.62 -7.92 -5.10
N LEU A 205 1.63 -7.25 -4.48
CA LEU A 205 2.72 -6.60 -5.21
C LEU A 205 3.59 -7.59 -6.01
N THR A 206 3.59 -8.86 -5.61
CA THR A 206 4.58 -9.86 -6.03
C THR A 206 3.97 -11.17 -6.57
N GLY A 207 2.62 -11.24 -6.67
CA GLY A 207 1.97 -12.52 -6.94
C GLY A 207 2.13 -13.49 -5.75
N SER A 208 1.75 -14.74 -5.86
CA SER A 208 1.76 -15.76 -4.80
C SER A 208 3.15 -16.17 -4.25
N GLY A 209 4.13 -15.26 -4.26
CA GLY A 209 5.51 -15.53 -3.86
C GLY A 209 5.71 -15.65 -2.33
N LYS A 210 6.71 -16.44 -1.93
CA LYS A 210 7.07 -16.63 -0.52
C LYS A 210 7.78 -15.41 0.04
N HIS A 211 7.37 -14.93 1.22
CA HIS A 211 8.12 -13.90 1.95
C HIS A 211 9.49 -14.42 2.43
N LEU A 212 10.55 -13.66 2.15
CA LEU A 212 11.94 -13.97 2.50
C LEU A 212 12.30 -13.32 3.85
N SER A 213 11.73 -13.84 4.94
CA SER A 213 11.89 -13.26 6.29
C SER A 213 13.34 -13.05 6.71
N ASP A 214 14.23 -14.02 6.41
CA ASP A 214 15.65 -13.90 6.78
C ASP A 214 16.35 -12.75 6.05
N LEU A 215 15.96 -12.49 4.80
CA LEU A 215 16.46 -11.35 4.05
C LEU A 215 15.88 -10.04 4.61
N THR A 216 14.58 -10.00 4.87
CA THR A 216 13.91 -8.84 5.48
C THR A 216 14.56 -8.48 6.81
N ASP A 217 14.72 -9.44 7.71
CA ASP A 217 15.40 -9.26 9.00
C ASP A 217 16.83 -8.71 8.86
N THR A 218 17.56 -9.20 7.85
CA THR A 218 18.93 -8.71 7.57
C THR A 218 18.93 -7.27 7.09
N LEU A 219 18.05 -6.94 6.14
CA LEU A 219 17.95 -5.59 5.57
C LEU A 219 17.50 -4.57 6.61
N GLU A 220 16.49 -4.92 7.39
CA GLU A 220 15.96 -4.07 8.46
C GLU A 220 17.02 -3.81 9.53
N LYS A 221 17.51 -4.86 10.19
CA LYS A 221 18.43 -4.74 11.34
C LYS A 221 19.81 -4.21 11.00
N THR A 222 20.32 -4.52 9.79
CA THR A 222 21.67 -4.12 9.40
C THR A 222 21.72 -2.70 8.82
N TYR A 223 20.67 -2.33 8.07
CA TYR A 223 20.68 -1.08 7.31
C TYR A 223 19.60 -0.09 7.77
N VAL A 224 18.33 -0.49 7.78
CA VAL A 224 17.22 0.47 7.97
C VAL A 224 17.18 0.98 9.40
N ASP A 225 17.12 0.13 10.42
CA ASP A 225 17.05 0.53 11.84
C ASP A 225 18.16 1.53 12.27
N PRO A 226 19.46 1.28 11.95
CA PRO A 226 20.52 2.22 12.32
C PRO A 226 20.42 3.58 11.62
N LEU A 227 19.89 3.61 10.38
CA LEU A 227 19.74 4.83 9.60
C LEU A 227 18.51 5.63 10.05
N GLU A 228 17.40 4.96 10.37
CA GLU A 228 16.22 5.59 10.97
C GLU A 228 16.51 6.16 12.35
N ALA A 229 17.26 5.43 13.18
CA ALA A 229 17.76 5.97 14.46
C ALA A 229 18.61 7.23 14.28
N ALA A 230 19.10 7.47 13.07
CA ALA A 230 19.84 8.66 12.65
C ALA A 230 18.98 9.71 11.94
N ASN A 231 17.64 9.54 11.93
CA ASN A 231 16.62 10.36 11.27
C ASN A 231 16.71 10.37 9.73
N GLU A 232 17.25 9.33 9.13
CA GLU A 232 17.12 9.07 7.69
C GLU A 232 15.89 8.18 7.44
N THR A 233 15.28 8.22 6.26
CA THR A 233 14.16 7.34 5.90
C THR A 233 14.60 6.44 4.76
N TRP A 234 14.47 5.13 4.92
CA TRP A 234 14.86 4.14 3.94
C TRP A 234 13.74 3.13 3.69
N ALA A 235 13.56 2.79 2.42
CA ALA A 235 12.61 1.78 1.98
C ALA A 235 13.28 0.83 0.98
N ILE A 236 13.01 -0.48 1.13
CA ILE A 236 13.61 -1.52 0.29
C ILE A 236 12.50 -2.49 -0.15
N ALA A 237 12.49 -2.83 -1.44
CA ALA A 237 11.73 -3.95 -1.97
C ALA A 237 12.64 -4.81 -2.85
N ALA A 238 12.62 -6.11 -2.65
CA ALA A 238 13.33 -7.08 -3.47
C ALA A 238 12.41 -8.24 -3.84
N MET A 239 12.42 -8.70 -5.10
CA MET A 239 11.61 -9.81 -5.57
C MET A 239 12.36 -10.68 -6.55
N ASP A 240 12.42 -11.98 -6.29
CA ASP A 240 12.89 -12.99 -7.23
C ASP A 240 11.86 -13.15 -8.36
N LEU A 241 12.28 -12.97 -9.58
CA LEU A 241 11.41 -13.01 -10.76
C LEU A 241 11.13 -14.42 -11.26
N SER A 242 11.78 -15.45 -10.68
CA SER A 242 11.56 -16.83 -11.04
C SER A 242 10.39 -17.49 -10.27
N ASP A 243 10.20 -17.14 -9.01
CA ASP A 243 9.19 -17.70 -8.12
C ASP A 243 8.39 -16.67 -7.33
N HIS A 244 8.61 -15.37 -7.62
CA HIS A 244 7.99 -14.22 -6.96
C HIS A 244 8.23 -14.13 -5.45
N ALA A 245 9.24 -14.84 -4.91
CA ALA A 245 9.59 -14.68 -3.50
C ALA A 245 10.16 -13.28 -3.25
N TYR A 246 9.76 -12.65 -2.14
CA TYR A 246 9.99 -11.22 -1.92
C TYR A 246 10.47 -10.89 -0.50
N SER A 247 11.09 -9.73 -0.38
CA SER A 247 11.48 -9.10 0.88
C SER A 247 11.15 -7.60 0.81
N THR A 248 10.55 -7.06 1.86
CA THR A 248 10.16 -5.66 1.94
C THR A 248 10.49 -5.07 3.30
N VAL A 249 11.01 -3.85 3.31
CA VAL A 249 11.20 -3.01 4.50
C VAL A 249 10.69 -1.62 4.16
N ASN A 250 9.69 -1.12 4.86
CA ASN A 250 9.04 0.19 4.61
C ASN A 250 8.55 0.39 3.15
N ALA A 251 8.31 -0.69 2.41
CA ALA A 251 8.21 -0.64 0.95
C ALA A 251 7.01 0.15 0.42
N GLU A 252 5.94 0.30 1.22
CA GLU A 252 4.73 1.05 0.87
C GLU A 252 4.82 2.54 1.20
N VAL A 253 5.87 2.97 1.91
CA VAL A 253 6.02 4.37 2.29
C VAL A 253 6.20 5.24 1.05
N SER A 254 5.34 6.25 0.90
CA SER A 254 5.47 7.25 -0.15
C SER A 254 6.67 8.14 0.11
N MET A 255 7.64 8.13 -0.81
CA MET A 255 8.92 8.80 -0.69
C MET A 255 9.20 9.70 -1.89
N GLN A 256 10.01 10.73 -1.70
CA GLN A 256 10.48 11.56 -2.83
C GLN A 256 11.19 10.67 -3.86
N SER A 257 10.62 10.62 -5.05
CA SER A 257 11.11 9.74 -6.11
C SER A 257 12.39 10.24 -6.78
N ALA A 258 12.64 11.55 -6.73
CA ALA A 258 13.63 12.18 -7.60
C ALA A 258 13.45 11.71 -9.06
N SER A 259 14.51 11.32 -9.74
CA SER A 259 14.42 10.86 -11.14
C SER A 259 13.94 9.42 -11.34
N VAL A 260 13.64 8.67 -10.28
CA VAL A 260 13.07 7.31 -10.42
C VAL A 260 11.69 7.33 -11.07
N ILE A 261 10.87 8.38 -10.81
CA ILE A 261 9.55 8.53 -11.44
C ILE A 261 9.60 8.57 -12.97
N LYS A 262 10.75 8.83 -13.57
CA LYS A 262 10.95 8.78 -15.02
C LYS A 262 10.68 7.39 -15.63
N ALA A 263 10.80 6.33 -14.84
CA ALA A 263 10.40 5.00 -15.26
C ALA A 263 8.87 4.89 -15.43
N PHE A 264 8.09 5.55 -14.58
CA PHE A 264 6.64 5.61 -14.71
C PHE A 264 6.21 6.54 -15.86
N ILE A 265 6.90 7.67 -16.07
CA ILE A 265 6.69 8.53 -17.25
C ILE A 265 6.94 7.72 -18.53
N MET A 266 8.00 6.92 -18.58
CA MET A 266 8.29 6.03 -19.70
C MET A 266 7.12 5.07 -19.96
N ALA A 267 6.64 4.37 -18.95
CA ALA A 267 5.53 3.43 -19.08
C ALA A 267 4.25 4.11 -19.60
N ALA A 268 3.87 5.25 -19.00
CA ALA A 268 2.71 6.03 -19.47
C ALA A 268 2.86 6.55 -20.90
N VAL A 269 4.06 6.95 -21.31
CA VAL A 269 4.33 7.36 -22.70
C VAL A 269 4.16 6.19 -23.67
N PHE A 270 4.65 5.00 -23.29
CA PHE A 270 4.42 3.80 -24.11
C PHE A 270 2.94 3.45 -24.22
N ASP A 271 2.19 3.54 -23.13
CA ASP A 271 0.75 3.25 -23.11
C ASP A 271 -0.08 4.29 -23.89
N LYS A 272 0.09 5.57 -23.57
CA LYS A 272 -0.81 6.62 -24.06
C LYS A 272 -0.38 7.25 -25.40
N LEU A 273 0.92 7.17 -25.79
CA LEU A 273 1.43 7.84 -27.01
C LEU A 273 2.06 6.89 -28.02
N VAL A 274 2.71 5.81 -27.58
CA VAL A 274 3.35 4.86 -28.50
C VAL A 274 2.36 3.79 -28.96
N TYR A 275 1.65 3.17 -28.03
CA TYR A 275 0.66 2.11 -28.29
C TYR A 275 -0.75 2.54 -27.87
N ALA A 276 -1.10 3.80 -28.15
CA ALA A 276 -2.38 4.37 -27.77
C ALA A 276 -3.57 3.51 -28.22
N ASP A 277 -4.62 3.47 -27.39
CA ASP A 277 -5.86 2.74 -27.65
C ASP A 277 -5.66 1.22 -27.89
N GLY A 278 -4.60 0.63 -27.31
CA GLY A 278 -4.30 -0.79 -27.46
C GLY A 278 -3.74 -1.17 -28.83
N ALA A 279 -3.12 -0.24 -29.54
CA ALA A 279 -2.47 -0.49 -30.81
C ALA A 279 -1.40 -1.60 -30.69
N THR A 280 -1.29 -2.46 -31.71
CA THR A 280 -0.27 -3.52 -31.77
C THR A 280 1.06 -3.06 -32.34
N GLU A 281 1.03 -1.95 -33.08
CA GLU A 281 2.20 -1.33 -33.71
C GLU A 281 2.46 0.05 -33.10
N PRO A 282 3.71 0.47 -32.96
CA PRO A 282 4.03 1.78 -32.41
C PRO A 282 3.56 2.90 -33.33
N SER A 283 3.18 4.02 -32.75
CA SER A 283 2.79 5.22 -33.49
C SER A 283 3.95 5.73 -34.36
N SER A 284 3.63 6.40 -35.46
CA SER A 284 4.63 7.01 -36.35
C SER A 284 5.50 8.08 -35.64
N ASP A 285 5.00 8.67 -34.53
CA ASP A 285 5.75 9.65 -33.75
C ASP A 285 6.82 8.99 -32.86
N TYR A 286 6.72 7.69 -32.61
CA TYR A 286 7.70 6.96 -31.80
C TYR A 286 9.11 7.08 -32.39
N GLU A 287 9.32 6.62 -33.62
CA GLU A 287 10.64 6.68 -34.28
C GLU A 287 11.07 8.13 -34.60
N ASN A 288 10.12 9.01 -34.87
CA ASN A 288 10.42 10.39 -35.30
C ASN A 288 10.85 11.28 -34.12
N SER A 289 10.31 11.10 -32.91
CA SER A 289 10.58 12.01 -31.82
C SER A 289 10.56 11.38 -30.41
N LEU A 290 9.60 10.52 -30.07
CA LEU A 290 9.44 10.00 -28.69
C LEU A 290 10.64 9.14 -28.26
N LYS A 291 11.14 8.30 -29.15
CA LYS A 291 12.28 7.40 -28.89
C LYS A 291 13.54 8.15 -28.44
N SER A 292 13.83 9.28 -29.09
CA SER A 292 14.98 10.12 -28.72
C SER A 292 14.82 10.73 -27.32
N LEU A 293 13.63 11.24 -27.00
CA LEU A 293 13.32 11.81 -25.69
C LEU A 293 13.34 10.72 -24.59
N LEU A 294 12.74 9.57 -24.84
CA LEU A 294 12.77 8.42 -23.93
C LEU A 294 14.19 7.95 -23.67
N THR A 295 15.03 7.90 -24.70
CA THR A 295 16.43 7.53 -24.57
C THR A 295 17.18 8.52 -23.68
N GLN A 296 17.07 9.82 -23.91
CA GLN A 296 17.70 10.84 -23.08
C GLN A 296 17.18 10.81 -21.64
N MET A 297 15.86 10.71 -21.45
CA MET A 297 15.25 10.67 -20.14
C MET A 297 15.71 9.48 -19.30
N ILE A 298 15.82 8.29 -19.88
CA ILE A 298 16.14 7.06 -19.14
C ILE A 298 17.66 6.87 -19.02
N THR A 299 18.43 6.97 -20.12
CA THR A 299 19.83 6.56 -20.13
C THR A 299 20.77 7.54 -19.41
N VAL A 300 20.52 8.85 -19.52
CA VAL A 300 21.31 9.89 -18.86
C VAL A 300 20.52 10.70 -17.84
N SER A 301 19.24 10.36 -17.65
CA SER A 301 18.34 11.03 -16.70
C SER A 301 18.07 12.51 -17.03
N ASP A 302 17.97 12.84 -18.33
CA ASP A 302 17.72 14.19 -18.79
C ASP A 302 16.36 14.74 -18.26
N ASN A 303 16.39 15.94 -17.68
CA ASN A 303 15.22 16.57 -17.06
C ASN A 303 14.33 17.28 -18.08
N ASP A 304 14.92 17.88 -19.12
CA ASP A 304 14.16 18.58 -20.16
C ASP A 304 13.39 17.56 -21.01
N ALA A 305 14.01 16.43 -21.34
CA ALA A 305 13.32 15.32 -22.01
C ALA A 305 12.15 14.78 -21.18
N ALA A 306 12.33 14.66 -19.86
CA ALA A 306 11.25 14.21 -18.96
C ALA A 306 10.07 15.22 -18.92
N ASN A 307 10.38 16.50 -18.76
CA ASN A 307 9.38 17.57 -18.79
C ASN A 307 8.63 17.63 -20.13
N GLU A 308 9.37 17.48 -21.23
CA GLU A 308 8.76 17.45 -22.58
C GLU A 308 7.85 16.24 -22.77
N LEU A 309 8.25 15.05 -22.35
CA LEU A 309 7.40 13.85 -22.41
C LEU A 309 6.14 14.00 -21.56
N ALA A 310 6.26 14.55 -20.35
CA ALA A 310 5.12 14.84 -19.50
C ALA A 310 4.18 15.87 -20.18
N ARG A 311 4.69 16.93 -20.82
CA ARG A 311 3.85 17.86 -21.60
C ARG A 311 3.16 17.18 -22.75
N ARG A 312 3.82 16.25 -23.46
CA ARG A 312 3.20 15.51 -24.57
C ARG A 312 2.06 14.64 -24.12
N LEU A 313 2.17 13.97 -22.97
CA LEU A 313 1.05 13.28 -22.35
C LEU A 313 -0.17 14.19 -22.14
N GLY A 314 0.06 15.46 -21.83
CA GLY A 314 -0.98 16.48 -21.61
C GLY A 314 -1.33 17.33 -22.84
N GLY A 315 -0.93 16.93 -24.04
CA GLY A 315 -1.21 17.72 -25.26
C GLY A 315 -0.49 19.08 -25.30
N GLY A 316 0.67 19.19 -24.68
CA GLY A 316 1.51 20.40 -24.58
C GLY A 316 1.46 21.09 -23.22
N ASP A 317 0.67 20.60 -22.28
CA ASP A 317 0.49 21.14 -20.94
C ASP A 317 1.03 20.17 -19.89
N PHE A 318 1.95 20.63 -19.02
CA PHE A 318 2.57 19.75 -18.02
C PHE A 318 1.56 19.28 -16.95
N GLN A 319 0.68 20.14 -16.47
CA GLN A 319 -0.28 19.79 -15.41
C GLN A 319 -1.28 18.75 -15.90
N LYS A 320 -1.73 18.86 -17.14
CA LYS A 320 -2.56 17.83 -17.76
C LYS A 320 -1.78 16.54 -17.93
N GLY A 321 -0.51 16.61 -18.32
CA GLY A 321 0.36 15.44 -18.46
C GLY A 321 0.61 14.76 -17.12
N ALA A 322 0.80 15.52 -16.04
CA ALA A 322 0.89 14.98 -14.70
C ALA A 322 -0.41 14.27 -14.28
N SER A 323 -1.58 14.84 -14.60
CA SER A 323 -2.86 14.19 -14.35
C SER A 323 -2.98 12.85 -15.11
N VAL A 324 -2.60 12.82 -16.39
CA VAL A 324 -2.61 11.57 -17.19
C VAL A 324 -1.68 10.52 -16.59
N LEU A 325 -0.47 10.91 -16.15
CA LEU A 325 0.44 9.99 -15.48
C LEU A 325 -0.14 9.48 -14.16
N ASN A 326 -0.72 10.36 -13.36
CA ASN A 326 -1.27 9.99 -12.06
C ASN A 326 -2.49 9.06 -12.20
N GLU A 327 -3.35 9.30 -13.21
CA GLU A 327 -4.42 8.39 -13.60
C GLU A 327 -3.88 7.02 -14.04
N PHE A 328 -2.86 7.00 -14.91
CA PHE A 328 -2.17 5.77 -15.31
C PHE A 328 -1.63 5.00 -14.10
N CYS A 329 -0.99 5.68 -13.15
CA CYS A 329 -0.49 5.05 -11.93
C CYS A 329 -1.62 4.43 -11.10
N GLN A 330 -2.74 5.12 -10.95
CA GLN A 330 -3.92 4.58 -10.25
C GLN A 330 -4.52 3.37 -10.97
N GLU A 331 -4.69 3.43 -12.28
CA GLU A 331 -5.21 2.34 -13.11
C GLU A 331 -4.36 1.05 -12.98
N HIS A 332 -3.03 1.20 -12.78
CA HIS A 332 -2.10 0.08 -12.63
C HIS A 332 -1.80 -0.27 -11.15
N GLY A 333 -2.49 0.36 -10.21
CA GLY A 333 -2.31 0.10 -8.77
C GLY A 333 -1.01 0.62 -8.17
N TYR A 334 -0.34 1.60 -8.80
CA TYR A 334 0.83 2.30 -8.24
C TYR A 334 0.36 3.44 -7.34
N ALA A 335 -0.21 3.07 -6.19
CA ALA A 335 -0.98 3.97 -5.32
C ALA A 335 -0.14 5.08 -4.67
N SER A 336 1.16 4.88 -4.51
CA SER A 336 2.08 5.84 -3.89
C SER A 336 2.84 6.70 -4.90
N THR A 337 2.56 6.53 -6.21
CA THR A 337 3.29 7.23 -7.28
C THR A 337 2.51 8.45 -7.76
N HIS A 338 3.17 9.62 -7.69
CA HIS A 338 2.57 10.92 -8.00
C HIS A 338 3.58 11.85 -8.65
N LEU A 339 3.22 12.41 -9.82
CA LEU A 339 3.97 13.49 -10.48
C LEU A 339 3.31 14.83 -10.11
N GLY A 340 3.95 15.61 -9.23
CA GLY A 340 3.40 16.87 -8.73
C GLY A 340 4.04 18.12 -9.36
N ARG A 341 5.28 18.00 -9.88
CA ARG A 341 6.03 19.16 -10.40
C ARG A 341 6.93 18.85 -11.59
N GLU A 342 7.25 19.87 -12.35
CA GLU A 342 8.32 19.80 -13.34
C GLU A 342 9.70 19.57 -12.66
N PHE A 343 10.55 18.83 -13.35
CA PHE A 343 11.94 18.68 -12.91
C PHE A 343 12.65 20.04 -12.98
N LEU A 344 13.44 20.34 -11.96
CA LEU A 344 14.15 21.61 -11.76
C LEU A 344 13.24 22.84 -11.55
N ALA A 345 11.94 22.65 -11.26
CA ALA A 345 11.07 23.76 -10.90
C ALA A 345 11.55 24.43 -9.60
N SER A 346 11.53 25.76 -9.58
CA SER A 346 11.85 26.55 -8.39
C SER A 346 10.62 26.70 -7.49
N ASN A 347 10.81 26.53 -6.17
CA ASN A 347 9.77 26.68 -5.16
C ASN A 347 8.49 25.91 -5.46
N PRO A 348 8.57 24.60 -5.68
CA PRO A 348 7.38 23.79 -5.95
C PRO A 348 6.46 23.77 -4.72
N THR A 349 5.15 23.76 -4.97
CA THR A 349 4.13 23.57 -3.92
C THR A 349 3.82 22.09 -3.69
N ASP A 350 4.32 21.21 -4.57
CA ASP A 350 4.18 19.78 -4.56
C ASP A 350 5.49 19.13 -4.99
N ASP A 351 5.65 17.81 -4.84
CA ASP A 351 6.84 17.08 -5.29
C ASP A 351 6.45 15.79 -6.02
N ASN A 352 7.44 15.08 -6.51
CA ASN A 352 7.29 13.81 -7.20
C ASN A 352 7.55 12.67 -6.20
N TYR A 353 6.60 11.77 -6.05
CA TYR A 353 6.64 10.69 -5.08
C TYR A 353 6.51 9.31 -5.74
N THR A 354 6.99 8.29 -5.05
CA THR A 354 6.77 6.86 -5.35
C THR A 354 7.04 6.03 -4.10
N SER A 355 6.83 4.72 -4.17
CA SER A 355 7.24 3.76 -3.14
C SER A 355 8.16 2.69 -3.72
N ALA A 356 8.88 1.99 -2.85
CA ALA A 356 9.72 0.87 -3.28
C ALA A 356 8.87 -0.27 -3.87
N SER A 357 7.67 -0.46 -3.35
CA SER A 357 6.67 -1.41 -3.87
C SER A 357 6.20 -1.07 -5.26
N ASP A 358 5.77 0.18 -5.51
CA ASP A 358 5.33 0.60 -6.85
C ASP A 358 6.46 0.42 -7.88
N CYS A 359 7.69 0.76 -7.51
CA CYS A 359 8.86 0.56 -8.36
C CYS A 359 9.13 -0.92 -8.64
N CYS A 360 9.01 -1.78 -7.63
CA CYS A 360 9.21 -3.21 -7.75
C CYS A 360 8.18 -3.83 -8.71
N ARG A 361 6.92 -3.45 -8.56
CA ARG A 361 5.82 -3.87 -9.44
C ARG A 361 6.04 -3.43 -10.88
N LEU A 362 6.33 -2.15 -11.11
CA LEU A 362 6.60 -1.63 -12.46
C LEU A 362 7.74 -2.42 -13.16
N LEU A 363 8.86 -2.65 -12.46
CA LEU A 363 9.99 -3.37 -13.04
C LEU A 363 9.68 -4.85 -13.27
N SER A 364 8.86 -5.48 -12.42
CA SER A 364 8.37 -6.84 -12.62
C SER A 364 7.49 -6.94 -13.87
N ASP A 365 6.56 -6.00 -14.07
CA ASP A 365 5.67 -5.98 -15.23
C ASP A 365 6.46 -5.73 -16.53
N ILE A 366 7.49 -4.89 -16.48
CA ILE A 366 8.40 -4.69 -17.62
C ILE A 366 9.18 -5.98 -17.91
N TYR A 367 9.70 -6.67 -16.90
CA TYR A 367 10.45 -7.92 -17.08
C TYR A 367 9.58 -9.04 -17.64
N SER A 368 8.37 -9.20 -17.13
CA SER A 368 7.42 -10.23 -17.56
C SER A 368 6.78 -9.99 -18.93
N GLY A 369 6.99 -8.80 -19.49
CA GLY A 369 6.41 -8.44 -20.80
C GLY A 369 4.95 -8.02 -20.75
N THR A 370 4.43 -7.70 -19.56
CA THR A 370 3.01 -7.35 -19.34
C THR A 370 2.76 -5.85 -19.29
N MET A 371 3.80 -5.02 -19.09
CA MET A 371 3.65 -3.57 -19.10
C MET A 371 3.29 -3.06 -20.51
N VAL A 372 2.07 -2.60 -20.69
CA VAL A 372 1.43 -2.19 -21.97
C VAL A 372 1.26 -3.40 -22.90
N ASN A 373 2.35 -3.92 -23.45
CA ASN A 373 2.42 -5.15 -24.25
C ASN A 373 3.88 -5.64 -24.32
N THR A 374 4.10 -6.82 -24.89
CA THR A 374 5.42 -7.45 -24.97
C THR A 374 6.45 -6.60 -25.70
N ASN A 375 6.09 -5.91 -26.78
CA ASN A 375 7.00 -5.05 -27.55
C ASN A 375 7.38 -3.80 -26.73
N ALA A 376 6.41 -3.14 -26.13
CA ALA A 376 6.62 -2.00 -25.26
C ALA A 376 7.55 -2.36 -24.06
N SER A 377 7.29 -3.47 -23.41
CA SER A 377 8.12 -3.97 -22.32
C SER A 377 9.56 -4.25 -22.76
N ALA A 378 9.76 -4.84 -23.93
CA ALA A 378 11.09 -5.11 -24.50
C ALA A 378 11.86 -3.80 -24.80
N ASP A 379 11.17 -2.78 -25.34
CA ASP A 379 11.77 -1.48 -25.60
C ASP A 379 12.12 -0.76 -24.29
N MET A 380 11.21 -0.76 -23.28
CA MET A 380 11.47 -0.21 -21.97
C MET A 380 12.66 -0.88 -21.29
N LEU A 381 12.74 -2.21 -21.38
CA LEU A 381 13.85 -2.97 -20.85
C LEU A 381 15.18 -2.61 -21.52
N THR A 382 15.16 -2.41 -22.86
CA THR A 382 16.33 -1.96 -23.61
C THR A 382 16.81 -0.58 -23.17
N LEU A 383 15.89 0.36 -22.91
CA LEU A 383 16.22 1.68 -22.39
C LEU A 383 16.83 1.62 -20.99
N LEU A 384 16.26 0.82 -20.09
CA LEU A 384 16.79 0.65 -18.71
C LEU A 384 18.17 -0.04 -18.70
N LYS A 385 18.44 -1.00 -19.57
CA LYS A 385 19.74 -1.64 -19.75
C LYS A 385 20.81 -0.65 -20.26
N ALA A 386 20.40 0.34 -21.02
CA ALA A 386 21.29 1.39 -21.56
C ALA A 386 21.60 2.51 -20.56
N GLN A 387 21.15 2.41 -19.30
CA GLN A 387 21.44 3.37 -18.24
C GLN A 387 22.96 3.52 -18.03
N THR A 388 23.43 4.78 -18.00
CA THR A 388 24.86 5.10 -17.82
C THR A 388 25.26 5.34 -16.36
N ARG A 389 24.29 5.56 -15.47
CA ARG A 389 24.52 5.78 -14.04
C ARG A 389 24.43 4.46 -13.28
N THR A 390 25.55 3.78 -13.14
CA THR A 390 25.65 2.43 -12.57
C THR A 390 26.36 2.39 -11.20
N GLY A 391 26.50 3.53 -10.56
CA GLY A 391 27.30 3.67 -9.33
C GLY A 391 26.61 3.20 -8.04
N LYS A 392 25.39 2.67 -8.07
CA LYS A 392 24.63 2.25 -6.89
C LYS A 392 24.36 0.74 -6.93
N ILE A 393 23.13 0.29 -7.19
CA ILE A 393 22.80 -1.16 -7.24
C ILE A 393 23.74 -1.93 -8.16
N PRO A 394 24.01 -1.52 -9.41
CA PRO A 394 24.90 -2.27 -10.28
C PRO A 394 26.35 -2.39 -9.75
N SER A 395 26.84 -1.43 -8.97
CA SER A 395 28.18 -1.47 -8.37
C SER A 395 28.28 -2.39 -7.15
N GLY A 396 27.17 -2.83 -6.58
CA GLY A 396 27.13 -3.79 -5.46
C GLY A 396 27.19 -5.26 -5.89
N ILE A 397 27.10 -5.55 -7.18
CA ILE A 397 27.05 -6.93 -7.72
C ILE A 397 28.32 -7.25 -8.55
N PRO A 398 28.62 -8.54 -8.76
CA PRO A 398 29.81 -8.93 -9.53
C PRO A 398 29.81 -8.38 -10.96
N SER A 399 31.00 -8.01 -11.45
CA SER A 399 31.18 -7.57 -12.82
C SER A 399 30.76 -8.67 -13.81
N GLY A 400 29.98 -8.29 -14.83
CA GLY A 400 29.47 -9.20 -15.87
C GLY A 400 28.05 -9.70 -15.63
N VAL A 401 27.44 -9.41 -14.50
CA VAL A 401 25.99 -9.56 -14.31
C VAL A 401 25.29 -8.34 -14.95
N GLU A 402 24.37 -8.59 -15.87
CA GLU A 402 23.63 -7.52 -16.55
C GLU A 402 22.60 -6.90 -15.60
N THR A 403 22.38 -5.60 -15.72
CA THR A 403 21.36 -4.85 -14.99
C THR A 403 20.57 -3.94 -15.90
N ALA A 404 19.34 -3.66 -15.50
CA ALA A 404 18.50 -2.62 -16.09
C ALA A 404 18.03 -1.73 -14.93
N ASN A 405 18.50 -0.46 -14.87
CA ASN A 405 18.25 0.37 -13.69
C ASN A 405 17.83 1.81 -14.00
N LYS A 406 17.27 2.47 -12.99
CA LYS A 406 16.98 3.91 -13.01
C LYS A 406 17.33 4.53 -11.65
N THR A 407 18.24 5.51 -11.68
CA THR A 407 18.63 6.26 -10.48
C THR A 407 17.77 7.50 -10.26
N GLY A 408 17.72 7.96 -9.00
CA GLY A 408 17.13 9.24 -8.59
C GLY A 408 18.00 9.91 -7.53
N GLU A 409 18.25 11.22 -7.66
CA GLU A 409 19.14 11.98 -6.78
C GLU A 409 18.59 13.40 -6.56
N LEU A 410 18.62 13.87 -5.31
CA LEU A 410 18.46 15.27 -4.93
C LEU A 410 19.58 15.66 -3.97
N SER A 411 20.17 16.83 -4.18
CA SER A 411 21.27 17.34 -3.38
C SER A 411 20.80 18.37 -2.37
N ALA A 412 21.60 18.61 -1.33
CA ALA A 412 21.27 19.55 -0.24
C ALA A 412 21.01 21.01 -0.69
N GLY A 413 21.35 21.38 -1.91
CA GLY A 413 21.09 22.72 -2.48
C GLY A 413 19.73 22.87 -3.16
N ASP A 414 18.99 21.78 -3.34
CA ASP A 414 17.76 21.78 -4.15
C ASP A 414 16.53 22.25 -3.36
N GLY A 415 16.64 22.42 -2.04
CA GLY A 415 15.57 22.86 -1.16
C GLY A 415 14.45 21.83 -0.91
N LEU A 416 14.62 20.60 -1.41
CA LEU A 416 13.61 19.53 -1.43
C LEU A 416 13.97 18.33 -0.54
N GLY A 417 15.08 18.41 0.19
CA GLY A 417 15.68 17.29 0.92
C GLY A 417 16.82 16.64 0.16
N VAL A 418 17.46 15.67 0.77
CA VAL A 418 18.59 14.93 0.18
C VAL A 418 18.13 13.50 -0.06
N VAL A 419 18.24 13.03 -1.29
CA VAL A 419 17.70 11.76 -1.77
C VAL A 419 18.73 11.00 -2.58
N GLU A 420 18.86 9.71 -2.33
CA GLU A 420 19.59 8.75 -3.17
C GLU A 420 18.72 7.53 -3.37
N ASN A 421 18.25 7.33 -4.58
CA ASN A 421 17.41 6.22 -4.97
C ASN A 421 18.06 5.43 -6.11
N ASP A 422 17.81 4.13 -6.16
CA ASP A 422 18.06 3.29 -7.33
C ASP A 422 17.07 2.13 -7.37
N ILE A 423 16.58 1.82 -8.55
CA ILE A 423 15.70 0.68 -8.82
C ILE A 423 16.28 -0.12 -9.97
N ALA A 424 16.36 -1.44 -9.84
CA ALA A 424 17.04 -2.26 -10.83
C ALA A 424 16.40 -3.65 -11.00
N ILE A 425 16.46 -4.15 -12.22
CA ILE A 425 16.36 -5.59 -12.53
C ILE A 425 17.78 -6.10 -12.64
N VAL A 426 18.10 -7.18 -11.94
CA VAL A 426 19.38 -7.88 -11.97
C VAL A 426 19.18 -9.21 -12.67
N PHE A 427 19.92 -9.44 -13.77
CA PHE A 427 19.77 -10.62 -14.61
C PHE A 427 20.72 -11.74 -14.18
N ASP A 428 20.47 -12.30 -12.98
CA ASP A 428 21.11 -13.57 -12.62
C ASP A 428 20.50 -14.72 -13.43
N LYS A 429 21.25 -15.78 -13.66
CA LYS A 429 20.84 -16.86 -14.54
C LYS A 429 19.75 -17.76 -13.94
N GLU A 430 19.83 -17.99 -12.63
CA GLU A 430 18.92 -18.88 -11.91
C GLU A 430 17.85 -18.09 -11.15
N HIS A 431 18.24 -16.96 -10.58
CA HIS A 431 17.40 -16.10 -9.77
C HIS A 431 17.48 -14.63 -10.23
N PRO A 432 16.93 -14.30 -11.43
CA PRO A 432 16.77 -12.90 -11.80
C PRO A 432 15.85 -12.22 -10.79
N TYR A 433 16.16 -10.99 -10.39
CA TYR A 433 15.39 -10.31 -9.36
C TYR A 433 15.27 -8.81 -9.58
N VAL A 434 14.25 -8.20 -8.99
CA VAL A 434 14.14 -6.76 -8.83
C VAL A 434 14.68 -6.36 -7.47
N LEU A 435 15.39 -5.24 -7.42
CA LEU A 435 15.77 -4.56 -6.19
C LEU A 435 15.47 -3.07 -6.33
N CYS A 436 14.71 -2.53 -5.39
CA CYS A 436 14.39 -1.11 -5.28
C CYS A 436 14.84 -0.60 -3.92
N VAL A 437 15.68 0.43 -3.90
CA VAL A 437 16.16 1.08 -2.69
C VAL A 437 15.88 2.58 -2.80
N LEU A 438 15.03 3.08 -1.92
CA LEU A 438 14.68 4.49 -1.80
C LEU A 438 15.17 5.06 -0.48
N SER A 439 15.61 6.32 -0.48
CA SER A 439 16.06 7.00 0.73
C SER A 439 15.73 8.48 0.71
N ASN A 440 15.28 9.02 1.85
CA ASN A 440 14.99 10.43 2.05
C ASN A 440 15.67 10.95 3.31
N ASN A 441 15.86 12.27 3.38
CA ASN A 441 16.48 12.96 4.51
C ASN A 441 17.88 12.41 4.85
N ILE A 442 18.58 11.88 3.87
CA ILE A 442 19.93 11.34 4.06
C ILE A 442 20.92 12.44 4.40
N ARG A 443 21.89 12.12 5.23
CA ARG A 443 22.89 13.07 5.69
C ARG A 443 24.01 13.34 4.68
N ASN A 444 24.31 12.36 3.85
CA ASN A 444 25.39 12.44 2.88
C ASN A 444 25.16 11.51 1.68
N ASN A 445 25.14 12.07 0.48
CA ASN A 445 24.91 11.31 -0.76
C ASN A 445 25.93 10.18 -0.96
N SER A 446 27.22 10.41 -0.73
CA SER A 446 28.25 9.36 -0.93
C SER A 446 28.06 8.18 0.01
N SER A 447 27.78 8.45 1.30
CA SER A 447 27.51 7.38 2.27
C SER A 447 26.23 6.60 1.92
N ALA A 448 25.21 7.27 1.43
CA ALA A 448 23.97 6.61 0.97
C ALA A 448 24.22 5.73 -0.26
N GLN A 449 25.01 6.20 -1.23
CA GLN A 449 25.42 5.39 -2.38
C GLN A 449 26.19 4.13 -1.95
N GLU A 450 27.14 4.25 -1.01
CA GLU A 450 27.85 3.10 -0.43
C GLU A 450 26.90 2.14 0.30
N THR A 451 25.88 2.67 0.97
CA THR A 451 24.85 1.85 1.64
C THR A 451 24.04 1.08 0.61
N ILE A 452 23.60 1.72 -0.48
CA ILE A 452 22.87 1.04 -1.56
C ILE A 452 23.74 -0.06 -2.19
N GLN A 453 25.02 0.18 -2.39
CA GLN A 453 25.95 -0.86 -2.89
C GLN A 453 26.04 -2.07 -1.94
N LYS A 454 26.11 -1.83 -0.62
CA LYS A 454 26.16 -2.92 0.38
C LYS A 454 24.84 -3.70 0.42
N ILE A 455 23.70 -3.01 0.43
CA ILE A 455 22.38 -3.64 0.33
C ILE A 455 22.31 -4.50 -0.93
N SER A 456 22.76 -3.97 -2.06
CA SER A 456 22.77 -4.71 -3.33
C SER A 456 23.66 -5.96 -3.28
N ALA A 457 24.82 -5.88 -2.64
CA ALA A 457 25.74 -7.02 -2.48
C ALA A 457 25.11 -8.12 -1.61
N ASP A 458 24.50 -7.76 -0.50
CA ASP A 458 23.85 -8.72 0.42
C ASP A 458 22.63 -9.36 -0.23
N VAL A 459 21.80 -8.58 -0.93
CA VAL A 459 20.64 -9.11 -1.69
C VAL A 459 21.11 -10.06 -2.80
N TYR A 460 22.15 -9.70 -3.56
CA TYR A 460 22.72 -10.56 -4.59
C TYR A 460 23.20 -11.88 -3.99
N GLN A 461 23.97 -11.84 -2.92
CA GLN A 461 24.45 -13.04 -2.24
C GLN A 461 23.32 -13.91 -1.74
N TYR A 462 22.27 -13.30 -1.17
CA TYR A 462 21.10 -14.04 -0.69
C TYR A 462 20.36 -14.71 -1.84
N MET A 463 19.98 -13.93 -2.88
CA MET A 463 19.20 -14.44 -4.03
C MET A 463 19.93 -15.59 -4.74
N THR A 464 21.21 -15.45 -5.01
CA THR A 464 22.01 -16.48 -5.70
C THR A 464 22.36 -17.69 -4.82
N SER A 465 22.15 -17.63 -3.50
CA SER A 465 22.31 -18.77 -2.59
C SER A 465 21.03 -19.58 -2.38
N ARG A 466 19.90 -19.11 -2.87
CA ARG A 466 18.61 -19.83 -2.79
C ARG A 466 18.67 -21.14 -3.57
N LYS A 467 17.91 -22.15 -3.11
CA LYS A 467 17.84 -23.50 -3.70
C LYS A 467 16.43 -23.78 -4.18
#